data_5390c9233dcc6e12c5613a6755a8aab7
#
_entry.id   5390c9233dcc6e12c5613a6755a8aab7
#
_cell.length_a   1.000
_cell.length_b   1.000
_cell.length_c   1.000
_cell.angle_alpha   90.00
_cell.angle_beta   90.00
_cell.angle_gamma   90.00
#
_symmetry.space_group_name_H-M   'P 1'
#
loop_
_entity.id
_entity.type
_entity.pdbx_description
1 polymer ?
#
loop_
_entity_poly.entity_id
_entity_poly.type
_entity_poly.pdbx_seq_one_letter_code
_entity_poly.pdbx_strand_id
1 'polypeptide(L)'
;ELLNEKLPDYFSEEELHDETLDTNWRSEKEVVRFNNTFFDRASARLQQILNENLPVPLQDDDSLCRKIELAYRNAAQKIGKEKTAEGGYVEIDFFENTQENEDESRARDKAMNRTAEILRDLQDRGVALRDIAILVRTKEEGNRIVQYLLQEQASATESHYRYDVISDEALYIGNSSTVQLIIALLDYLNTPQEPLTRFTALYQIETAYRKKSPDEAIP
;
A
#
# COMPACT_ATOMS: atom_id res chain seq x y z
N GLU A 1 -10.09 -17.62 19.62
CA GLU A 1 -11.36 -17.22 20.28
C GLU A 1 -12.50 -18.19 19.92
N LEU A 2 -12.87 -18.34 18.62
CA LEU A 2 -14.01 -19.17 18.20
C LEU A 2 -13.76 -20.67 18.47
N LEU A 3 -12.59 -21.18 18.10
CA LEU A 3 -12.19 -22.60 18.28
C LEU A 3 -11.99 -22.98 19.76
N ASN A 4 -11.38 -22.10 20.55
CA ASN A 4 -10.96 -22.43 21.91
C ASN A 4 -11.98 -22.02 22.98
N GLU A 5 -12.87 -21.07 22.68
CA GLU A 5 -13.79 -20.51 23.66
C GLU A 5 -15.25 -20.86 23.39
N LYS A 6 -15.66 -20.89 22.11
CA LYS A 6 -17.09 -21.07 21.77
C LYS A 6 -17.45 -22.45 21.27
N LEU A 7 -16.58 -23.11 20.52
CA LEU A 7 -16.89 -24.45 19.99
C LEU A 7 -16.93 -25.55 21.07
N PRO A 8 -16.08 -25.53 22.12
CA PRO A 8 -16.17 -26.52 23.21
C PRO A 8 -17.49 -26.51 23.98
N ASP A 9 -18.25 -25.41 23.94
CA ASP A 9 -19.58 -25.32 24.53
C ASP A 9 -20.65 -26.15 23.80
N TYR A 10 -20.41 -26.47 22.53
CA TYR A 10 -21.38 -27.14 21.67
C TYR A 10 -20.92 -28.51 21.18
N PHE A 11 -19.62 -28.79 21.20
CA PHE A 11 -19.01 -30.03 20.73
C PHE A 11 -18.01 -30.58 21.71
N SER A 12 -17.95 -31.89 21.86
CA SER A 12 -16.92 -32.54 22.68
C SER A 12 -15.55 -32.46 21.98
N GLU A 13 -14.46 -32.61 22.75
CA GLU A 13 -13.10 -32.61 22.18
C GLU A 13 -12.88 -33.68 21.11
N GLU A 14 -13.60 -34.79 21.18
CA GLU A 14 -13.55 -35.89 20.22
C GLU A 14 -14.26 -35.56 18.90
N GLU A 15 -15.19 -34.60 18.91
CA GLU A 15 -15.92 -34.11 17.72
C GLU A 15 -15.21 -32.92 17.08
N LEU A 16 -14.24 -32.32 17.75
CA LEU A 16 -13.46 -31.21 17.23
C LEU A 16 -12.19 -31.74 16.55
N HIS A 17 -12.05 -31.45 15.28
CA HIS A 17 -10.84 -31.74 14.52
C HIS A 17 -10.23 -30.44 14.03
N ASP A 18 -9.06 -30.09 14.57
CA ASP A 18 -8.30 -28.89 14.15
C ASP A 18 -7.28 -29.29 13.10
N GLU A 19 -7.45 -28.75 11.89
CA GLU A 19 -6.54 -28.99 10.78
C GLU A 19 -5.95 -27.70 10.28
N THR A 20 -4.63 -27.59 10.29
CA THR A 20 -3.91 -26.42 9.83
C THR A 20 -3.55 -26.52 8.36
N LEU A 21 -4.03 -25.56 7.56
CA LEU A 21 -3.67 -25.41 6.15
C LEU A 21 -2.33 -24.68 6.03
N ASP A 22 -1.24 -25.38 6.25
CA ASP A 22 0.10 -24.80 6.34
C ASP A 22 0.87 -24.73 5.01
N THR A 23 0.33 -25.30 3.95
CA THR A 23 1.02 -25.41 2.66
C THR A 23 0.60 -24.33 1.68
N ASN A 24 1.57 -23.56 1.19
CA ASN A 24 1.36 -22.55 0.15
C ASN A 24 1.53 -23.19 -1.23
N TRP A 25 0.41 -23.31 -1.96
CA TRP A 25 0.37 -23.87 -3.33
C TRP A 25 0.46 -22.78 -4.41
N ARG A 26 0.31 -21.50 -4.04
CA ARG A 26 0.26 -20.39 -4.99
C ARG A 26 1.61 -19.82 -5.31
N SER A 27 2.39 -19.53 -4.26
CA SER A 27 3.64 -18.78 -4.40
C SER A 27 4.82 -19.67 -4.74
N GLU A 28 5.79 -19.12 -5.46
CA GLU A 28 7.04 -19.78 -5.71
C GLU A 28 7.93 -19.84 -4.44
N LYS A 29 8.90 -20.75 -4.45
CA LYS A 29 9.71 -21.13 -3.30
C LYS A 29 10.42 -19.95 -2.64
N GLU A 30 11.02 -19.04 -3.42
CA GLU A 30 11.75 -17.89 -2.85
C GLU A 30 10.83 -16.88 -2.16
N VAL A 31 9.62 -16.71 -2.67
CA VAL A 31 8.61 -15.86 -2.02
C VAL A 31 8.17 -16.45 -0.68
N VAL A 32 7.92 -17.76 -0.62
CA VAL A 32 7.55 -18.44 0.65
C VAL A 32 8.67 -18.35 1.67
N ARG A 33 9.93 -18.59 1.25
CA ARG A 33 11.11 -18.49 2.12
C ARG A 33 11.31 -17.08 2.66
N PHE A 34 11.17 -16.08 1.78
CA PHE A 34 11.26 -14.69 2.19
C PHE A 34 10.18 -14.36 3.23
N ASN A 35 8.93 -14.69 2.96
CA ASN A 35 7.83 -14.43 3.88
C ASN A 35 8.05 -15.09 5.23
N ASN A 36 8.41 -16.37 5.26
CA ASN A 36 8.67 -17.07 6.51
C ASN A 36 9.78 -16.38 7.32
N THR A 37 10.89 -16.04 6.68
CA THR A 37 12.02 -15.36 7.34
C THR A 37 11.64 -13.94 7.80
N PHE A 38 10.91 -13.22 6.97
CA PHE A 38 10.48 -11.85 7.27
C PHE A 38 9.54 -11.82 8.48
N PHE A 39 8.49 -12.63 8.46
CA PHE A 39 7.50 -12.63 9.54
C PHE A 39 8.05 -13.17 10.86
N ASP A 40 8.96 -14.14 10.82
CA ASP A 40 9.67 -14.63 12.00
C ASP A 40 10.47 -13.50 12.66
N ARG A 41 11.31 -12.79 11.88
CA ARG A 41 12.13 -11.69 12.39
C ARG A 41 11.33 -10.45 12.76
N ALA A 42 10.32 -10.11 11.96
CA ALA A 42 9.50 -8.93 12.19
C ALA A 42 8.64 -9.09 13.45
N SER A 43 8.05 -10.27 13.70
CA SER A 43 7.26 -10.52 14.90
C SER A 43 8.11 -10.44 16.17
N ALA A 44 9.31 -11.02 16.16
CA ALA A 44 10.26 -10.94 17.28
C ALA A 44 10.68 -9.47 17.55
N ARG A 45 11.02 -8.71 16.49
CA ARG A 45 11.39 -7.30 16.63
C ARG A 45 10.24 -6.42 17.12
N LEU A 46 9.04 -6.64 16.60
CA LEU A 46 7.85 -5.91 17.05
C LEU A 46 7.50 -6.22 18.50
N GLN A 47 7.64 -7.48 18.92
CA GLN A 47 7.45 -7.86 20.32
C GLN A 47 8.48 -7.17 21.23
N GLN A 48 9.74 -7.13 20.83
CA GLN A 48 10.77 -6.43 21.57
C GLN A 48 10.43 -4.94 21.72
N ILE A 49 10.05 -4.25 20.63
CA ILE A 49 9.65 -2.84 20.66
C ILE A 49 8.43 -2.64 21.57
N LEU A 50 7.46 -3.54 21.51
CA LEU A 50 6.30 -3.47 22.41
C LEU A 50 6.75 -3.56 23.87
N ASN A 51 7.57 -4.54 24.21
CA ASN A 51 8.04 -4.75 25.58
C ASN A 51 8.86 -3.56 26.11
N GLU A 52 9.70 -2.97 25.28
CA GLU A 52 10.47 -1.75 25.62
C GLU A 52 9.58 -0.54 25.91
N ASN A 53 8.37 -0.48 25.36
CA ASN A 53 7.43 0.63 25.51
C ASN A 53 6.26 0.33 26.45
N LEU A 54 6.17 -0.87 27.02
CA LEU A 54 5.12 -1.21 27.99
C LEU A 54 5.29 -0.41 29.29
N PRO A 55 4.19 0.16 29.82
CA PRO A 55 4.19 0.73 31.18
C PRO A 55 4.60 -0.30 32.22
N VAL A 56 5.34 0.13 33.27
CA VAL A 56 5.85 -0.75 34.33
C VAL A 56 4.83 -1.74 34.88
N PRO A 57 3.56 -1.36 35.17
CA PRO A 57 2.56 -2.32 35.67
C PRO A 57 2.20 -3.47 34.72
N LEU A 58 2.52 -3.34 33.44
CA LEU A 58 2.21 -4.32 32.38
C LEU A 58 3.42 -5.12 31.92
N GLN A 59 4.62 -4.82 32.41
CA GLN A 59 5.85 -5.51 32.02
C GLN A 59 5.93 -6.96 32.56
N ASP A 60 5.20 -7.26 33.61
CA ASP A 60 5.11 -8.61 34.20
C ASP A 60 3.96 -9.45 33.61
N ASP A 61 3.18 -8.90 32.67
CA ASP A 61 2.11 -9.64 32.01
C ASP A 61 2.68 -10.48 30.85
N ASP A 62 2.92 -11.76 31.12
CA ASP A 62 3.49 -12.71 30.13
C ASP A 62 2.64 -12.80 28.87
N SER A 63 1.33 -12.59 28.96
CA SER A 63 0.42 -12.63 27.80
C SER A 63 0.67 -11.45 26.84
N LEU A 64 0.95 -10.26 27.36
CA LEU A 64 1.30 -9.08 26.59
C LEU A 64 2.73 -9.14 26.08
N CYS A 65 3.66 -9.57 26.92
CA CYS A 65 5.09 -9.68 26.62
C CYS A 65 5.42 -10.67 25.50
N ARG A 66 4.47 -11.55 25.14
CA ARG A 66 4.61 -12.55 24.08
C ARG A 66 3.50 -12.52 23.04
N LYS A 67 2.62 -11.53 23.11
CA LYS A 67 1.39 -11.46 22.30
C LYS A 67 1.64 -11.55 20.80
N ILE A 68 2.62 -10.81 20.29
CA ILE A 68 2.93 -10.78 18.87
C ILE A 68 3.61 -12.08 18.44
N GLU A 69 4.59 -12.56 19.19
CA GLU A 69 5.27 -13.82 18.87
C GLU A 69 4.28 -15.00 18.86
N LEU A 70 3.37 -15.06 19.83
CA LEU A 70 2.34 -16.11 19.89
C LEU A 70 1.38 -16.03 18.70
N ALA A 71 0.98 -14.82 18.29
CA ALA A 71 0.10 -14.63 17.13
C ALA A 71 0.75 -15.12 15.81
N TYR A 72 2.08 -15.04 15.71
CA TYR A 72 2.82 -15.46 14.51
C TYR A 72 3.50 -16.83 14.61
N ARG A 73 3.34 -17.54 15.75
CA ARG A 73 4.01 -18.84 16.01
C ARG A 73 3.84 -19.86 14.88
N ASN A 74 2.64 -19.92 14.28
CA ASN A 74 2.28 -20.89 13.25
C ASN A 74 2.09 -20.24 11.88
N ALA A 75 2.67 -19.04 11.66
CA ALA A 75 2.53 -18.32 10.39
C ALA A 75 3.45 -18.87 9.28
N ALA A 76 4.45 -19.69 9.62
CA ALA A 76 5.35 -20.29 8.66
C ALA A 76 4.62 -21.25 7.71
N GLN A 77 4.82 -21.06 6.42
CA GLN A 77 4.17 -21.84 5.37
C GLN A 77 5.13 -22.90 4.81
N LYS A 78 4.60 -24.09 4.52
CA LYS A 78 5.30 -25.12 3.77
C LYS A 78 5.22 -24.86 2.27
N ILE A 79 6.28 -25.25 1.55
CA ILE A 79 6.30 -25.17 0.09
C ILE A 79 5.57 -26.38 -0.48
N GLY A 80 4.60 -26.13 -1.37
CA GLY A 80 3.89 -27.21 -2.07
C GLY A 80 4.85 -28.13 -2.83
N LYS A 81 4.58 -29.43 -2.84
CA LYS A 81 5.46 -30.44 -3.45
C LYS A 81 5.71 -30.21 -4.94
N GLU A 82 4.79 -29.58 -5.64
CA GLU A 82 4.89 -29.27 -7.07
C GLU A 82 5.80 -28.06 -7.34
N LYS A 83 6.10 -27.24 -6.31
CA LYS A 83 6.93 -26.04 -6.37
C LYS A 83 8.38 -26.31 -5.90
N THR A 84 8.92 -27.48 -6.25
CA THR A 84 10.28 -27.89 -5.86
C THR A 84 11.37 -27.19 -6.67
N ALA A 85 11.05 -26.73 -7.88
CA ALA A 85 11.98 -25.93 -8.69
C ALA A 85 12.25 -24.58 -8.03
N GLU A 86 13.44 -24.05 -8.24
CA GLU A 86 13.76 -22.68 -7.81
C GLU A 86 12.98 -21.69 -8.67
N GLY A 87 12.24 -20.81 -8.01
CA GLY A 87 11.40 -19.82 -8.66
C GLY A 87 10.94 -18.75 -7.70
N GLY A 88 10.50 -17.63 -8.26
CA GLY A 88 10.14 -16.43 -7.52
C GLY A 88 11.32 -15.48 -7.35
N TYR A 89 10.99 -14.23 -7.10
CA TYR A 89 11.96 -13.17 -6.88
C TYR A 89 11.37 -12.18 -5.87
N VAL A 90 12.21 -11.71 -4.96
CA VAL A 90 11.84 -10.65 -4.00
C VAL A 90 12.94 -9.60 -4.02
N GLU A 91 12.56 -8.36 -4.20
CA GLU A 91 13.43 -7.20 -4.17
C GLU A 91 12.91 -6.19 -3.14
N ILE A 92 13.81 -5.54 -2.43
CA ILE A 92 13.49 -4.49 -1.47
C ILE A 92 14.39 -3.31 -1.76
N ASP A 93 13.79 -2.20 -2.15
CA ASP A 93 14.48 -0.94 -2.36
C ASP A 93 14.38 -0.05 -1.12
N PHE A 94 15.52 0.42 -0.62
CA PHE A 94 15.59 1.38 0.48
C PHE A 94 15.96 2.76 -0.05
N PHE A 95 15.12 3.74 0.27
CA PHE A 95 15.38 5.13 -0.09
C PHE A 95 15.79 5.90 1.17
N GLU A 96 17.03 6.43 1.18
CA GLU A 96 17.51 7.23 2.31
C GLU A 96 16.82 8.59 2.32
N ASN A 97 16.31 8.96 3.49
CA ASN A 97 15.95 10.34 3.83
C ASN A 97 17.18 11.02 4.40
N THR A 98 17.83 11.87 3.64
CA THR A 98 18.90 12.74 4.16
C THR A 98 18.30 13.87 4.98
N GLN A 99 18.89 14.17 6.14
CA GLN A 99 18.33 14.97 7.25
C GLN A 99 18.17 16.49 7.02
N GLU A 100 18.01 16.99 5.81
CA GLU A 100 17.82 18.41 5.57
C GLU A 100 16.46 18.67 4.88
N ASN A 101 15.51 19.07 5.67
CA ASN A 101 14.26 19.85 5.48
C ASN A 101 13.46 19.88 4.16
N GLU A 102 13.82 19.14 3.10
CA GLU A 102 13.06 19.09 1.84
C GLU A 102 12.69 17.66 1.39
N ASP A 103 12.94 16.62 2.17
CA ASP A 103 13.25 15.30 1.65
C ASP A 103 12.18 14.21 1.74
N GLU A 104 11.04 14.43 2.39
CA GLU A 104 9.93 13.46 2.26
C GLU A 104 9.38 13.42 0.83
N SER A 105 9.40 14.54 0.11
CA SER A 105 8.99 14.58 -1.30
C SER A 105 9.97 13.81 -2.18
N ARG A 106 11.27 13.97 -1.98
CA ARG A 106 12.32 13.31 -2.79
C ARG A 106 12.35 11.79 -2.64
N ALA A 107 12.18 11.26 -1.42
CA ALA A 107 12.09 9.81 -1.23
C ALA A 107 10.83 9.22 -1.87
N ARG A 108 9.72 9.95 -1.80
CA ARG A 108 8.48 9.58 -2.51
C ARG A 108 8.65 9.62 -4.02
N ASP A 109 9.27 10.66 -4.54
CA ASP A 109 9.52 10.80 -5.98
C ASP A 109 10.46 9.70 -6.50
N LYS A 110 11.50 9.35 -5.72
CA LYS A 110 12.36 8.19 -6.01
C LYS A 110 11.56 6.88 -6.04
N ALA A 111 10.65 6.68 -5.08
CA ALA A 111 9.80 5.50 -5.04
C ALA A 111 8.83 5.45 -6.23
N MET A 112 8.24 6.58 -6.63
CA MET A 112 7.39 6.68 -7.82
C MET A 112 8.17 6.38 -9.09
N ASN A 113 9.34 6.99 -9.27
CA ASN A 113 10.22 6.72 -10.40
C ASN A 113 10.60 5.24 -10.47
N ARG A 114 10.98 4.66 -9.32
CA ARG A 114 11.33 3.24 -9.24
C ARG A 114 10.15 2.33 -9.58
N THR A 115 8.95 2.70 -9.18
CA THR A 115 7.72 1.98 -9.55
C THR A 115 7.53 1.95 -11.06
N ALA A 116 7.71 3.09 -11.75
CA ALA A 116 7.61 3.14 -13.20
C ALA A 116 8.74 2.33 -13.89
N GLU A 117 9.95 2.34 -13.36
CA GLU A 117 11.07 1.52 -13.86
C GLU A 117 10.76 0.02 -13.75
N ILE A 118 10.25 -0.43 -12.59
CA ILE A 118 9.85 -1.82 -12.39
C ILE A 118 8.74 -2.22 -13.38
N LEU A 119 7.75 -1.34 -13.60
CA LEU A 119 6.67 -1.61 -14.55
C LEU A 119 7.20 -1.73 -15.99
N ARG A 120 8.21 -0.93 -16.39
CA ARG A 120 8.86 -1.03 -17.70
C ARG A 120 9.62 -2.34 -17.83
N ASP A 121 10.46 -2.68 -16.84
CA ASP A 121 11.22 -3.93 -16.83
C ASP A 121 10.30 -5.17 -16.89
N LEU A 122 9.18 -5.17 -16.16
CA LEU A 122 8.21 -6.25 -16.22
C LEU A 122 7.57 -6.37 -17.61
N GLN A 123 7.23 -5.24 -18.27
CA GLN A 123 6.72 -5.24 -19.63
C GLN A 123 7.75 -5.73 -20.62
N ASP A 124 9.02 -5.33 -20.50
CA ASP A 124 10.12 -5.80 -21.33
C ASP A 124 10.33 -7.33 -21.22
N ARG A 125 10.06 -7.89 -20.04
CA ARG A 125 10.05 -9.34 -19.81
C ARG A 125 8.77 -10.03 -20.29
N GLY A 126 7.81 -9.29 -20.86
CA GLY A 126 6.56 -9.83 -21.39
C GLY A 126 5.48 -10.11 -20.34
N VAL A 127 5.60 -9.57 -19.13
CA VAL A 127 4.55 -9.69 -18.10
C VAL A 127 3.36 -8.83 -18.50
N ALA A 128 2.18 -9.43 -18.54
CA ALA A 128 0.96 -8.70 -18.89
C ALA A 128 0.54 -7.78 -17.73
N LEU A 129 0.06 -6.56 -18.04
CA LEU A 129 -0.36 -5.57 -17.02
C LEU A 129 -1.41 -6.13 -16.04
N ARG A 130 -2.31 -6.98 -16.52
CA ARG A 130 -3.33 -7.64 -15.68
C ARG A 130 -2.75 -8.58 -14.62
N ASP A 131 -1.49 -8.97 -14.76
CA ASP A 131 -0.80 -9.88 -13.82
C ASP A 131 0.08 -9.09 -12.83
N ILE A 132 0.04 -7.75 -12.89
CA ILE A 132 0.77 -6.85 -12.02
C ILE A 132 -0.20 -6.21 -11.03
N ALA A 133 0.12 -6.27 -9.74
CA ALA A 133 -0.64 -5.58 -8.70
C ALA A 133 0.29 -4.69 -7.87
N ILE A 134 -0.14 -3.45 -7.61
CA ILE A 134 0.54 -2.51 -6.72
C ILE A 134 -0.28 -2.41 -5.44
N LEU A 135 0.31 -2.84 -4.33
CA LEU A 135 -0.32 -2.75 -3.02
C LEU A 135 0.17 -1.50 -2.29
N VAL A 136 -0.77 -0.75 -1.74
CA VAL A 136 -0.52 0.49 -1.00
C VAL A 136 -1.17 0.41 0.38
N ARG A 137 -0.68 1.21 1.31
CA ARG A 137 -1.21 1.24 2.66
C ARG A 137 -2.41 2.18 2.81
N THR A 138 -2.41 3.28 2.06
CA THR A 138 -3.47 4.28 2.12
C THR A 138 -4.03 4.58 0.72
N LYS A 139 -5.26 5.11 0.68
CA LYS A 139 -5.91 5.54 -0.56
C LYS A 139 -5.18 6.69 -1.23
N GLU A 140 -4.61 7.58 -0.44
CA GLU A 140 -3.83 8.72 -0.91
C GLU A 140 -2.56 8.28 -1.64
N GLU A 141 -1.89 7.24 -1.14
CA GLU A 141 -0.75 6.63 -1.84
C GLU A 141 -1.19 6.05 -3.18
N GLY A 142 -2.31 5.32 -3.20
CA GLY A 142 -2.87 4.76 -4.43
C GLY A 142 -3.19 5.84 -5.47
N ASN A 143 -3.89 6.89 -5.05
CA ASN A 143 -4.23 8.01 -5.93
C ASN A 143 -2.99 8.70 -6.52
N ARG A 144 -1.95 8.90 -5.71
CA ARG A 144 -0.68 9.51 -6.20
C ARG A 144 0.01 8.63 -7.24
N ILE A 145 0.07 7.31 -7.01
CA ILE A 145 0.65 6.37 -7.98
C ILE A 145 -0.14 6.41 -9.29
N VAL A 146 -1.47 6.40 -9.23
CA VAL A 146 -2.31 6.49 -10.41
C VAL A 146 -2.05 7.79 -11.18
N GLN A 147 -2.05 8.93 -10.48
CA GLN A 147 -1.77 10.23 -11.12
C GLN A 147 -0.37 10.29 -11.75
N TYR A 148 0.62 9.78 -11.06
CA TYR A 148 1.99 9.70 -11.56
C TYR A 148 2.08 8.85 -12.82
N LEU A 149 1.50 7.65 -12.82
CA LEU A 149 1.52 6.75 -13.99
C LEU A 149 0.74 7.31 -15.18
N LEU A 150 -0.36 8.03 -14.93
CA LEU A 150 -1.09 8.75 -15.99
C LEU A 150 -0.25 9.91 -16.59
N GLN A 151 0.54 10.61 -15.77
CA GLN A 151 1.46 11.64 -16.27
C GLN A 151 2.60 11.03 -17.10
N GLU A 152 3.17 9.90 -16.64
CA GLU A 152 4.16 9.14 -17.40
C GLU A 152 3.59 8.71 -18.75
N GLN A 153 2.36 8.19 -18.79
CA GLN A 153 1.66 7.82 -20.02
C GLN A 153 1.48 8.99 -20.96
N ALA A 154 1.09 10.17 -20.45
CA ALA A 154 0.87 11.37 -21.25
C ALA A 154 2.18 11.97 -21.78
N SER A 155 3.28 11.84 -21.03
CA SER A 155 4.60 12.37 -21.40
C SER A 155 5.34 11.50 -22.42
N ALA A 156 5.01 10.21 -22.45
CA ALA A 156 5.68 9.18 -23.25
C ALA A 156 5.01 8.98 -24.62
N THR A 157 4.80 10.04 -25.39
CA THR A 157 4.03 10.04 -26.65
C THR A 157 4.56 9.04 -27.71
N GLU A 158 5.82 8.62 -27.62
CA GLU A 158 6.45 7.66 -28.53
C GLU A 158 6.84 6.34 -27.85
N SER A 159 6.50 6.16 -26.55
CA SER A 159 6.84 4.97 -25.80
C SER A 159 5.85 3.84 -26.04
N HIS A 160 6.37 2.61 -26.20
CA HIS A 160 5.55 1.40 -26.30
C HIS A 160 5.03 0.93 -24.91
N TYR A 161 5.51 1.53 -23.82
CA TYR A 161 5.08 1.20 -22.46
C TYR A 161 3.68 1.74 -22.18
N ARG A 162 2.90 0.92 -21.49
CA ARG A 162 1.52 1.26 -21.09
C ARG A 162 1.41 1.26 -19.58
N TYR A 163 0.60 2.18 -19.06
CA TYR A 163 0.35 2.33 -17.64
C TYR A 163 -1.17 2.34 -17.36
N ASP A 164 -1.90 1.40 -17.98
CA ASP A 164 -3.34 1.25 -17.77
C ASP A 164 -3.57 0.76 -16.33
N VAL A 165 -4.06 1.61 -15.47
CA VAL A 165 -4.31 1.32 -14.05
C VAL A 165 -5.80 1.15 -13.81
N ILE A 166 -6.16 0.06 -13.12
CA ILE A 166 -7.51 -0.17 -12.60
C ILE A 166 -7.45 0.00 -11.08
N SER A 167 -8.17 0.97 -10.56
CA SER A 167 -8.34 1.23 -9.13
C SER A 167 -9.78 1.67 -8.88
N ASP A 168 -10.35 1.25 -7.77
CA ASP A 168 -11.70 1.67 -7.38
C ASP A 168 -11.81 3.19 -7.25
N GLU A 169 -10.74 3.85 -6.78
CA GLU A 169 -10.67 5.29 -6.63
C GLU A 169 -10.35 6.04 -7.94
N ALA A 170 -9.59 5.43 -8.85
CA ALA A 170 -9.24 6.05 -10.14
C ALA A 170 -10.47 6.22 -11.05
N LEU A 171 -11.54 5.48 -10.79
CA LEU A 171 -12.80 5.56 -11.52
C LEU A 171 -13.71 6.72 -11.05
N TYR A 172 -13.40 7.38 -9.94
CA TYR A 172 -14.16 8.55 -9.50
C TYR A 172 -13.75 9.79 -10.30
N ILE A 173 -14.60 10.19 -11.23
CA ILE A 173 -14.47 11.42 -12.03
C ILE A 173 -14.21 12.64 -11.14
N GLY A 174 -14.80 12.67 -9.94
CA GLY A 174 -14.61 13.74 -8.95
C GLY A 174 -13.17 13.92 -8.44
N ASN A 175 -12.30 12.93 -8.63
CA ASN A 175 -10.88 13.04 -8.25
C ASN A 175 -10.03 13.75 -9.33
N SER A 176 -10.56 13.97 -10.52
CA SER A 176 -9.88 14.73 -11.57
C SER A 176 -9.83 16.22 -11.21
N SER A 177 -8.63 16.78 -11.17
CA SER A 177 -8.44 18.22 -10.92
C SER A 177 -9.18 19.11 -11.91
N THR A 178 -9.30 18.67 -13.17
CA THR A 178 -10.08 19.35 -14.20
C THR A 178 -11.58 19.34 -13.89
N VAL A 179 -12.09 18.21 -13.41
CA VAL A 179 -13.50 18.11 -13.03
C VAL A 179 -13.80 18.94 -11.79
N GLN A 180 -12.91 18.90 -10.78
CA GLN A 180 -13.02 19.74 -9.59
C GLN A 180 -13.00 21.23 -9.93
N LEU A 181 -12.15 21.66 -10.87
CA LEU A 181 -12.13 23.03 -11.39
C LEU A 181 -13.47 23.40 -12.04
N ILE A 182 -14.01 22.54 -12.91
CA ILE A 182 -15.30 22.78 -13.56
C ILE A 182 -16.43 22.90 -12.52
N ILE A 183 -16.48 21.99 -11.55
CA ILE A 183 -17.48 22.03 -10.47
C ILE A 183 -17.33 23.31 -9.65
N ALA A 184 -16.12 23.67 -9.23
CA ALA A 184 -15.87 24.89 -8.46
C ALA A 184 -16.29 26.16 -9.23
N LEU A 185 -16.07 26.21 -10.55
CA LEU A 185 -16.53 27.30 -11.39
C LEU A 185 -18.07 27.36 -11.51
N LEU A 186 -18.74 26.21 -11.65
CA LEU A 186 -20.20 26.13 -11.67
C LEU A 186 -20.81 26.57 -10.34
N ASP A 187 -20.23 26.14 -9.23
CA ASP A 187 -20.67 26.55 -7.88
C ASP A 187 -20.50 28.07 -7.70
N TYR A 188 -19.38 28.63 -8.13
CA TYR A 188 -19.16 30.07 -8.09
C TYR A 188 -20.16 30.83 -8.97
N LEU A 189 -20.49 30.35 -10.16
CA LEU A 189 -21.48 30.97 -11.03
C LEU A 189 -22.90 30.91 -10.45
N ASN A 190 -23.21 29.85 -9.70
CA ASN A 190 -24.48 29.68 -9.04
C ASN A 190 -24.62 30.55 -7.79
N THR A 191 -23.56 30.71 -7.01
CA THR A 191 -23.54 31.47 -5.75
C THR A 191 -22.36 32.46 -5.66
N PRO A 192 -22.29 33.49 -6.55
CA PRO A 192 -21.12 34.34 -6.67
C PRO A 192 -20.84 35.25 -5.47
N GLN A 193 -21.85 35.43 -4.59
CA GLN A 193 -21.73 36.26 -3.41
C GLN A 193 -21.12 35.51 -2.20
N GLU A 194 -20.98 34.19 -2.31
CA GLU A 194 -20.44 33.40 -1.20
C GLU A 194 -18.91 33.39 -1.27
N PRO A 195 -18.22 33.85 -0.19
CA PRO A 195 -16.76 33.94 -0.17
C PRO A 195 -16.07 32.59 -0.38
N LEU A 196 -16.67 31.49 0.14
CA LEU A 196 -16.09 30.15 0.06
C LEU A 196 -16.07 29.63 -1.39
N THR A 197 -17.17 29.78 -2.13
CA THR A 197 -17.22 29.34 -3.54
C THR A 197 -16.24 30.11 -4.41
N ARG A 198 -16.10 31.43 -4.16
CA ARG A 198 -15.11 32.27 -4.81
C ARG A 198 -13.68 31.81 -4.50
N PHE A 199 -13.37 31.56 -3.23
CA PHE A 199 -12.07 31.05 -2.80
C PHE A 199 -11.75 29.72 -3.48
N THR A 200 -12.69 28.77 -3.42
CA THR A 200 -12.53 27.43 -3.99
C THR A 200 -12.27 27.51 -5.51
N ALA A 201 -13.02 28.35 -6.24
CA ALA A 201 -12.81 28.54 -7.67
C ALA A 201 -11.41 29.13 -7.97
N LEU A 202 -10.98 30.15 -7.23
CA LEU A 202 -9.65 30.74 -7.40
C LEU A 202 -8.55 29.73 -7.06
N TYR A 203 -8.69 29.01 -5.98
CA TYR A 203 -7.74 27.97 -5.59
C TYR A 203 -7.60 26.88 -6.66
N GLN A 204 -8.72 26.40 -7.20
CA GLN A 204 -8.71 25.41 -8.29
C GLN A 204 -8.09 25.96 -9.58
N ILE A 205 -8.30 27.25 -9.89
CA ILE A 205 -7.63 27.88 -11.05
C ILE A 205 -6.11 27.91 -10.84
N GLU A 206 -5.64 28.29 -9.65
CA GLU A 206 -4.21 28.39 -9.39
C GLU A 206 -3.54 27.01 -9.38
N THR A 207 -4.18 26.01 -8.77
CA THR A 207 -3.61 24.65 -8.65
C THR A 207 -3.80 23.82 -9.92
N ALA A 208 -5.01 23.73 -10.46
CA ALA A 208 -5.32 22.85 -11.58
C ALA A 208 -4.91 23.43 -12.93
N TYR A 209 -5.12 24.73 -13.15
CA TYR A 209 -4.82 25.38 -14.44
C TYR A 209 -3.43 25.99 -14.47
N ARG A 210 -3.03 26.75 -13.46
CA ARG A 210 -1.70 27.40 -13.40
C ARG A 210 -0.61 26.51 -12.82
N LYS A 211 -0.98 25.32 -12.31
CA LYS A 211 -0.06 24.31 -11.75
C LYS A 211 0.83 24.83 -10.62
N LYS A 212 0.35 25.77 -9.84
CA LYS A 212 1.04 26.23 -8.62
C LYS A 212 0.93 25.19 -7.52
N SER A 213 1.90 25.17 -6.62
CA SER A 213 1.80 24.35 -5.38
C SER A 213 0.63 24.84 -4.52
N PRO A 214 0.05 23.96 -3.69
CA PRO A 214 -1.05 24.35 -2.77
C PRO A 214 -0.72 25.56 -1.90
N ASP A 215 0.53 25.68 -1.43
CA ASP A 215 0.97 26.79 -0.59
C ASP A 215 1.10 28.12 -1.36
N GLU A 216 1.40 28.07 -2.65
CA GLU A 216 1.47 29.24 -3.53
C GLU A 216 0.11 29.66 -4.10
N ALA A 217 -0.88 28.78 -4.00
CA ALA A 217 -2.22 29.01 -4.53
C ALA A 217 -3.15 29.72 -3.53
N ILE A 218 -2.74 29.80 -2.27
CA ILE A 218 -3.50 30.52 -1.24
C ILE A 218 -3.25 32.02 -1.42
N PRO A 219 -4.29 32.81 -1.71
CA PRO A 219 -4.17 34.26 -1.93
C PRO A 219 -3.90 35.04 -0.66
#